data_ea9370341fe0682d0a351fccd03a4a9d
#
_entry.id   ea9370341fe0682d0a351fccd03a4a9d
#
_cell.length_a   1.000
_cell.length_b   1.000
_cell.length_c   1.000
_cell.angle_alpha   90.00
_cell.angle_beta   90.00
_cell.angle_gamma   90.00
#
_symmetry.space_group_name_H-M   'P 1'
#
loop_
_entity.id
_entity.type
_entity.pdbx_description
1 polymer ?
#
loop_
_entity_poly.entity_id
_entity_poly.type
_entity_poly.pdbx_seq_one_letter_code
_entity_poly.pdbx_strand_id
1 'polypeptide(L)'
;MRYTGEEAIGLIETLGMVPALEAADKMLKAGDCELVSYENVGSTLVTVIVKGDVAACEAAVKAGLNAAIGKVTAQNVMKRPVPPIGDVVSVHDVDF
;
A
#
# COMPACT_ATOMS: atom_id res chain seq x y z
N MET A 1 -1.48 -8.77 9.60
CA MET A 1 -0.93 -9.49 8.43
C MET A 1 0.47 -9.03 8.13
N ARG A 2 1.37 -9.93 7.87
CA ARG A 2 2.78 -9.59 7.71
C ARG A 2 3.26 -9.83 6.28
N TYR A 3 4.15 -8.95 5.82
CA TYR A 3 4.80 -9.13 4.54
C TYR A 3 5.99 -10.07 4.70
N THR A 4 6.06 -11.11 3.86
CA THR A 4 7.13 -12.12 3.96
C THR A 4 8.38 -11.77 3.15
N GLY A 5 8.30 -10.82 2.24
CA GLY A 5 9.41 -10.46 1.37
C GLY A 5 9.41 -11.17 0.02
N GLU A 6 8.44 -12.04 -0.22
CA GLU A 6 8.41 -12.86 -1.43
C GLU A 6 7.42 -12.36 -2.50
N GLU A 7 6.48 -11.56 -2.10
CA GLU A 7 5.42 -11.07 -2.98
C GLU A 7 5.72 -9.65 -3.47
N ALA A 8 5.02 -9.24 -4.51
CA ALA A 8 5.04 -7.84 -4.91
C ALA A 8 4.29 -7.01 -3.87
N ILE A 9 4.63 -5.75 -3.75
CA ILE A 9 3.88 -4.81 -2.91
C ILE A 9 3.46 -3.61 -3.75
N GLY A 10 2.28 -3.09 -3.42
CA GLY A 10 1.80 -1.83 -3.98
C GLY A 10 1.60 -0.86 -2.84
N LEU A 11 1.93 0.40 -3.05
CA LEU A 11 1.73 1.40 -2.02
C LEU A 11 1.21 2.70 -2.60
N ILE A 12 0.43 3.38 -1.79
CA ILE A 12 -0.08 4.72 -2.09
C ILE A 12 0.08 5.55 -0.83
N GLU A 13 0.65 6.73 -1.00
CA GLU A 13 0.72 7.72 0.06
C GLU A 13 -0.30 8.81 -0.23
N THR A 14 -1.10 9.14 0.77
CA THR A 14 -2.14 10.15 0.63
C THR A 14 -1.97 11.27 1.63
N LEU A 15 -2.60 12.40 1.34
CA LEU A 15 -2.66 13.52 2.23
C LEU A 15 -3.93 13.38 3.09
N GLY A 16 -3.76 12.85 4.28
CA GLY A 16 -4.85 12.65 5.23
C GLY A 16 -5.40 11.23 5.27
N MET A 17 -6.12 10.92 6.35
CA MET A 17 -6.64 9.58 6.62
C MET A 17 -7.84 9.23 5.74
N VAL A 18 -8.72 10.19 5.46
CA VAL A 18 -9.93 9.91 4.67
C VAL A 18 -9.60 9.42 3.27
N PRO A 19 -8.76 10.12 2.49
CA PRO A 19 -8.37 9.58 1.18
C PRO A 19 -7.59 8.27 1.28
N ALA A 20 -6.86 8.03 2.38
CA ALA A 20 -6.19 6.76 2.59
C ALA A 20 -7.18 5.61 2.72
N LEU A 21 -8.24 5.80 3.50
CA LEU A 21 -9.27 4.78 3.68
C LEU A 21 -10.04 4.52 2.39
N GLU A 22 -10.34 5.58 1.64
CA GLU A 22 -10.98 5.45 0.33
C GLU A 22 -10.10 4.65 -0.63
N ALA A 23 -8.80 4.98 -0.67
CA ALA A 23 -7.85 4.27 -1.50
C ALA A 23 -7.75 2.80 -1.09
N ALA A 24 -7.60 2.53 0.20
CA ALA A 24 -7.47 1.16 0.71
C ALA A 24 -8.69 0.31 0.34
N ASP A 25 -9.89 0.86 0.49
CA ASP A 25 -11.11 0.15 0.15
C ASP A 25 -11.12 -0.26 -1.33
N LYS A 26 -10.80 0.68 -2.21
CA LYS A 26 -10.80 0.41 -3.65
C LYS A 26 -9.65 -0.50 -4.08
N MET A 27 -8.50 -0.37 -3.44
CA MET A 27 -7.36 -1.24 -3.72
C MET A 27 -7.69 -2.70 -3.40
N LEU A 28 -8.31 -2.95 -2.26
CA LEU A 28 -8.65 -4.31 -1.85
C LEU A 28 -9.78 -4.90 -2.69
N LYS A 29 -10.65 -4.08 -3.25
CA LYS A 29 -11.73 -4.55 -4.11
C LYS A 29 -11.29 -4.78 -5.56
N ALA A 30 -10.28 -4.07 -6.02
CA ALA A 30 -9.87 -4.09 -7.43
C ALA A 30 -8.91 -5.20 -7.77
N GLY A 31 -8.08 -5.63 -6.81
CA GLY A 31 -7.08 -6.66 -7.02
C GLY A 31 -7.20 -7.75 -5.97
N ASP A 32 -6.70 -8.93 -6.30
CA ASP A 32 -6.61 -10.02 -5.33
C ASP A 32 -5.36 -9.81 -4.48
N CYS A 33 -5.40 -8.80 -3.65
CA CYS A 33 -4.29 -8.41 -2.81
C CYS A 33 -4.75 -8.29 -1.35
N GLU A 34 -3.77 -8.28 -0.45
CA GLU A 34 -4.03 -8.21 0.98
C GLU A 34 -3.39 -6.95 1.56
N LEU A 35 -4.07 -6.33 2.50
CA LEU A 35 -3.52 -5.20 3.22
C LEU A 35 -2.40 -5.67 4.14
N VAL A 36 -1.22 -5.09 3.97
CA VAL A 36 -0.10 -5.34 4.89
C VAL A 36 -0.23 -4.42 6.09
N SER A 37 -0.33 -3.14 5.82
CA SER A 37 -0.49 -2.13 6.85
C SER A 37 -0.80 -0.79 6.21
N TYR A 38 -1.13 0.19 7.03
CA TYR A 38 -0.98 1.57 6.63
C TYR A 38 -0.33 2.34 7.77
N GLU A 39 0.44 3.33 7.41
CA GLU A 39 1.26 4.06 8.35
C GLU A 39 0.98 5.55 8.23
N ASN A 40 0.78 6.19 9.37
CA ASN A 40 0.61 7.64 9.43
C ASN A 40 1.98 8.28 9.60
N VAL A 41 2.51 8.82 8.51
CA VAL A 41 3.82 9.46 8.52
C VAL A 41 3.65 10.94 8.80
N GLY A 42 3.95 11.34 10.02
CA GLY A 42 3.66 12.68 10.48
C GLY A 42 2.16 12.84 10.73
N SER A 43 1.68 14.06 10.76
CA SER A 43 0.28 14.35 11.06
C SER A 43 -0.62 14.38 9.84
N THR A 44 -0.06 14.38 8.63
CA THR A 44 -0.84 14.62 7.42
C THR A 44 -0.68 13.55 6.36
N LEU A 45 0.38 12.77 6.37
CA LEU A 45 0.65 11.75 5.36
C LEU A 45 0.29 10.36 5.85
N VAL A 46 -0.41 9.59 5.01
CA VAL A 46 -0.79 8.21 5.34
C VAL A 46 -0.41 7.31 4.17
N THR A 47 0.32 6.25 4.46
CA THR A 47 0.77 5.28 3.45
C THR A 47 -0.02 3.99 3.60
N VAL A 48 -0.64 3.55 2.51
CA VAL A 48 -1.36 2.27 2.45
C VAL A 48 -0.48 1.29 1.69
N ILE A 49 -0.25 0.11 2.28
CA ILE A 49 0.61 -0.92 1.70
C ILE A 49 -0.19 -2.21 1.53
N VAL A 50 -0.20 -2.74 0.31
CA VAL A 50 -0.83 -4.02 -0.01
C VAL A 50 0.19 -4.98 -0.60
N LYS A 51 -0.10 -6.28 -0.55
CA LYS A 51 0.75 -7.31 -1.14
C LYS A 51 -0.08 -8.24 -2.00
N GLY A 52 0.58 -8.89 -2.94
CA GLY A 52 -0.04 -9.84 -3.85
C GLY A 52 0.86 -10.08 -5.04
N ASP A 53 0.31 -10.63 -6.11
CA ASP A 53 1.10 -10.74 -7.33
C ASP A 53 1.19 -9.37 -8.01
N VAL A 54 2.08 -9.27 -9.01
CA VAL A 54 2.35 -7.99 -9.67
C VAL A 54 1.09 -7.40 -10.29
N ALA A 55 0.31 -8.21 -10.99
CA ALA A 55 -0.91 -7.74 -11.66
C ALA A 55 -1.93 -7.24 -10.64
N ALA A 56 -2.08 -7.94 -9.52
CA ALA A 56 -3.00 -7.54 -8.46
C ALA A 56 -2.58 -6.22 -7.84
N CYS A 57 -1.28 -6.04 -7.59
CA CYS A 57 -0.76 -4.79 -7.02
C CYS A 57 -0.93 -3.62 -7.99
N GLU A 58 -0.67 -3.85 -9.28
CA GLU A 58 -0.85 -2.81 -10.28
C GLU A 58 -2.32 -2.38 -10.39
N ALA A 59 -3.24 -3.34 -10.40
CA ALA A 59 -4.66 -3.04 -10.43
C ALA A 59 -5.10 -2.29 -9.16
N ALA A 60 -4.59 -2.72 -8.01
CA ALA A 60 -4.91 -2.09 -6.74
C ALA A 60 -4.45 -0.63 -6.70
N VAL A 61 -3.20 -0.38 -7.07
CA VAL A 61 -2.65 0.99 -7.07
C VAL A 61 -3.44 1.88 -8.03
N LYS A 62 -3.77 1.39 -9.20
CA LYS A 62 -4.56 2.15 -10.17
C LYS A 62 -5.94 2.52 -9.59
N ALA A 63 -6.59 1.57 -8.96
CA ALA A 63 -7.91 1.82 -8.35
C ALA A 63 -7.82 2.82 -7.20
N GLY A 64 -6.76 2.72 -6.39
CA GLY A 64 -6.53 3.65 -5.30
C GLY A 64 -6.30 5.07 -5.79
N LEU A 65 -5.52 5.22 -6.87
CA LEU A 65 -5.27 6.51 -7.49
C LEU A 65 -6.58 7.15 -7.96
N ASN A 66 -7.46 6.36 -8.57
CA ASN A 66 -8.74 6.87 -9.06
C ASN A 66 -9.67 7.27 -7.91
N ALA A 67 -9.65 6.54 -6.82
CA ALA A 67 -10.51 6.83 -5.67
C ALA A 67 -10.09 8.08 -4.91
N ALA A 68 -8.79 8.33 -4.86
CA ALA A 68 -8.22 9.42 -4.07
C ALA A 68 -7.61 10.52 -4.96
N ILE A 69 -8.26 10.82 -6.07
CA ILE A 69 -7.79 11.83 -7.02
C ILE A 69 -7.50 13.16 -6.31
N GLY A 70 -6.31 13.70 -6.59
CA GLY A 70 -5.88 14.97 -6.03
C GLY A 70 -5.33 14.88 -4.61
N LYS A 71 -5.35 13.70 -4.00
CA LYS A 71 -4.90 13.50 -2.62
C LYS A 71 -3.70 12.56 -2.51
N VAL A 72 -3.32 11.90 -3.61
CA VAL A 72 -2.17 10.99 -3.62
C VAL A 72 -0.90 11.80 -3.84
N THR A 73 0.07 11.64 -2.93
CA THR A 73 1.36 12.32 -3.01
C THR A 73 2.46 11.43 -3.56
N ALA A 74 2.28 10.10 -3.45
CA ALA A 74 3.24 9.14 -4.01
C ALA A 74 2.55 7.81 -4.23
N GLN A 75 3.08 7.02 -5.18
CA GLN A 75 2.60 5.67 -5.42
C GLN A 75 3.72 4.85 -6.03
N ASN A 76 3.68 3.53 -5.82
CA ASN A 76 4.67 2.63 -6.42
C ASN A 76 4.18 1.19 -6.37
N VAL A 77 4.72 0.39 -7.28
CA VAL A 77 4.58 -1.08 -7.24
C VAL A 77 5.98 -1.66 -7.31
N MET A 78 6.34 -2.44 -6.30
CA MET A 78 7.64 -3.12 -6.26
C MET A 78 7.42 -4.60 -6.57
N LYS A 79 7.96 -5.05 -7.70
CA LYS A 79 7.65 -6.37 -8.24
C LYS A 79 8.25 -7.53 -7.47
N ARG A 80 9.39 -7.35 -6.89
CA ARG A 80 10.06 -8.36 -6.06
C ARG A 80 11.07 -7.64 -5.17
N PRO A 81 10.60 -7.08 -4.05
CA PRO A 81 11.49 -6.32 -3.18
C PRO A 81 12.65 -7.17 -2.71
N VAL A 82 13.84 -6.58 -2.66
CA VAL A 82 14.99 -7.27 -2.11
C VAL A 82 14.81 -7.47 -0.59
N PRO A 83 15.50 -8.46 0.02
CA PRO A 83 15.28 -8.81 1.42
C PRO A 83 15.26 -7.66 2.42
N PRO A 84 16.14 -6.64 2.36
CA PRO A 84 16.05 -5.55 3.32
C PRO A 84 14.71 -4.79 3.28
N ILE A 85 14.10 -4.68 2.11
CA ILE A 85 12.79 -4.03 1.98
C ILE A 85 11.72 -4.86 2.71
N GLY A 86 11.75 -6.18 2.54
CA GLY A 86 10.82 -7.06 3.22
C GLY A 86 10.93 -6.94 4.73
N ASP A 87 12.14 -6.90 5.25
CA ASP A 87 12.40 -6.76 6.67
C ASP A 87 11.88 -5.43 7.21
N VAL A 88 12.12 -4.35 6.46
CA VAL A 88 11.66 -3.02 6.86
C VAL A 88 10.13 -2.97 6.92
N VAL A 89 9.46 -3.50 5.91
CA VAL A 89 7.99 -3.52 5.88
C VAL A 89 7.45 -4.36 7.04
N SER A 90 8.07 -5.50 7.32
CA SER A 90 7.65 -6.37 8.41
C SER A 90 7.79 -5.70 9.78
N VAL A 91 8.84 -4.91 9.97
CA VAL A 91 9.03 -4.16 11.21
C VAL A 91 7.91 -3.14 11.41
N HIS A 92 7.55 -2.41 10.37
CA HIS A 92 6.45 -1.45 10.45
C HIS A 92 5.12 -2.14 10.69
N ASP A 93 4.89 -3.30 10.10
CA ASP A 93 3.67 -4.05 10.30
C ASP A 93 3.49 -4.44 11.77
N VAL A 94 4.56 -4.76 12.46
CA VAL A 94 4.50 -5.13 13.87
C VAL A 94 4.05 -3.95 14.75
N ASP A 95 4.35 -2.74 14.35
CA ASP A 95 4.05 -1.54 15.12
C ASP A 95 2.62 -1.05 14.95
N PHE A 96 1.89 -1.63 14.04
CA PHE A 96 0.49 -1.27 13.81
C PHE A 96 -0.44 -2.18 14.59
#